data_838f8004559e0efe6163cafeb9b569a9
#
_entry.id   838f8004559e0efe6163cafeb9b569a9
#
_cell.length_a   1.000
_cell.length_b   1.000
_cell.length_c   1.000
_cell.angle_alpha   90.00
_cell.angle_beta   90.00
_cell.angle_gamma   90.00
#
_symmetry.space_group_name_H-M   'P 1'
#
loop_
_entity.id
_entity.type
_entity.pdbx_description
1 polymer ?
#
loop_
_entity_poly.entity_id
_entity_poly.type
_entity_poly.pdbx_seq_one_letter_code
_entity_poly.pdbx_strand_id
1 'polypeptide(L)'
;MLKLTLPIAMEQFFRILVSSVDTMMLSSYSNDAVAAVGLVSQYSFFLVVLFSVIGTGCSIVLAQYLGAEKSETELNHIAQAGTIMVFAMSVFMTLLVIFGTNWLLNRYTLDPLVRKYAWQYFVIYGGICCFFQAFSLLQGAILRSYGYTSEAMIVSIIANLTNVLGNALSLYGWFGLPVLGVPGVAAASGLSMLVSCILFRVYIKRRKDVVFHLHGITKVPRDAFRMVLKVGVPTAGESLSYNVSQITIMAMISTLGTYAISAQVYTMTILRFVFVAAISIGQATQIKAGYFVGAKQNDIVYKKVFSYQLVATTCSMVMMVVVNLIKRPVIGIFTDIPEVFSFVSTLLIYSAYIEFGRSLNLIYVGALKGAGDVRFPVLYGIFSNWTFMVLGSYILGIKFGLGLVGFWLGIGTDETTRGIVMLLRWKSRRWQKHALVK
;
A
#
# COMPACT_ATOMS: atom_id res chain seq x y z
N MET A 1 15.16 14.92 -3.57
CA MET A 1 14.71 13.54 -3.40
C MET A 1 14.59 13.16 -1.93
N LEU A 2 15.65 13.30 -1.13
CA LEU A 2 15.66 12.91 0.29
C LEU A 2 14.52 13.54 1.11
N LYS A 3 14.24 14.84 0.91
CA LYS A 3 13.12 15.55 1.59
C LYS A 3 11.73 14.93 1.33
N LEU A 4 11.54 14.23 0.22
CA LEU A 4 10.29 13.51 -0.06
C LEU A 4 10.34 12.07 0.45
N THR A 5 11.46 11.39 0.22
CA THR A 5 11.60 9.95 0.50
C THR A 5 11.62 9.65 1.99
N LEU A 6 12.38 10.43 2.79
CA LEU A 6 12.55 10.14 4.21
C LEU A 6 11.22 10.20 4.99
N PRO A 7 10.36 11.23 4.82
CA PRO A 7 9.06 11.22 5.47
C PRO A 7 8.16 10.06 5.03
N ILE A 8 8.17 9.71 3.74
CA ILE A 8 7.40 8.56 3.24
C ILE A 8 7.92 7.25 3.87
N ALA A 9 9.24 7.09 3.99
CA ALA A 9 9.84 5.91 4.62
C ALA A 9 9.46 5.80 6.11
N MET A 10 9.53 6.90 6.84
CA MET A 10 9.11 6.96 8.24
C MET A 10 7.62 6.64 8.39
N GLU A 11 6.76 7.21 7.53
CA GLU A 11 5.33 6.89 7.51
C GLU A 11 5.08 5.38 7.33
N GLN A 12 5.76 4.74 6.36
CA GLN A 12 5.62 3.30 6.11
C GLN A 12 6.15 2.46 7.27
N PHE A 13 7.30 2.84 7.82
CA PHE A 13 7.90 2.17 8.97
C PHE A 13 6.98 2.20 10.19
N PHE A 14 6.46 3.37 10.57
CA PHE A 14 5.51 3.50 11.67
C PHE A 14 4.23 2.74 11.43
N ARG A 15 3.73 2.69 10.20
CA ARG A 15 2.55 1.91 9.85
C ARG A 15 2.75 0.41 10.11
N ILE A 16 3.93 -0.14 9.75
CA ILE A 16 4.26 -1.55 10.01
C ILE A 16 4.34 -1.81 11.52
N LEU A 17 5.02 -0.94 12.27
CA LEU A 17 5.13 -1.07 13.73
C LEU A 17 3.76 -1.08 14.40
N VAL A 18 2.91 -0.11 14.08
CA VAL A 18 1.58 0.03 14.70
C VAL A 18 0.69 -1.16 14.35
N SER A 19 0.72 -1.64 13.10
CA SER A 19 -0.03 -2.84 12.73
C SER A 19 0.38 -4.08 13.54
N SER A 20 1.66 -4.18 13.90
CA SER A 20 2.16 -5.26 14.78
C SER A 20 1.67 -5.07 16.21
N VAL A 21 1.72 -3.85 16.73
CA VAL A 21 1.22 -3.52 18.10
C VAL A 21 -0.28 -3.80 18.20
N ASP A 22 -1.08 -3.40 17.21
CA ASP A 22 -2.53 -3.65 17.20
C ASP A 22 -2.84 -5.15 17.28
N THR A 23 -2.10 -5.97 16.53
CA THR A 23 -2.27 -7.43 16.58
C THR A 23 -1.89 -7.99 17.96
N MET A 24 -0.80 -7.52 18.57
CA MET A 24 -0.37 -7.94 19.90
C MET A 24 -1.39 -7.54 20.97
N MET A 25 -1.92 -6.31 20.91
CA MET A 25 -2.94 -5.84 21.84
C MET A 25 -4.22 -6.66 21.73
N LEU A 26 -4.65 -6.97 20.51
CA LEU A 26 -5.85 -7.76 20.28
C LEU A 26 -5.67 -9.22 20.75
N SER A 27 -4.47 -9.80 20.54
CA SER A 27 -4.15 -11.17 20.98
C SER A 27 -4.12 -11.31 22.51
N SER A 28 -3.73 -10.24 23.22
CA SER A 28 -3.77 -10.23 24.68
C SER A 28 -5.20 -10.15 25.26
N TYR A 29 -6.17 -9.71 24.44
CA TYR A 29 -7.57 -9.62 24.83
C TYR A 29 -8.33 -10.94 24.59
N SER A 30 -8.30 -11.48 23.37
CA SER A 30 -9.01 -12.72 23.00
C SER A 30 -8.54 -13.27 21.66
N ASN A 31 -8.36 -14.59 21.57
CA ASN A 31 -8.09 -15.28 20.32
C ASN A 31 -9.27 -15.17 19.35
N ASP A 32 -10.52 -15.18 19.84
CA ASP A 32 -11.72 -15.01 19.03
C ASP A 32 -11.78 -13.63 18.39
N ALA A 33 -11.30 -12.59 19.12
CA ALA A 33 -11.18 -11.24 18.59
C ALA A 33 -10.13 -11.17 17.45
N VAL A 34 -8.99 -11.83 17.63
CA VAL A 34 -7.95 -11.91 16.57
C VAL A 34 -8.50 -12.62 15.33
N ALA A 35 -9.19 -13.75 15.50
CA ALA A 35 -9.79 -14.49 14.40
C ALA A 35 -10.83 -13.65 13.65
N ALA A 36 -11.71 -12.97 14.38
CA ALA A 36 -12.75 -12.11 13.83
C ALA A 36 -12.17 -10.92 13.04
N VAL A 37 -11.25 -10.17 13.65
CA VAL A 37 -10.62 -9.01 13.01
C VAL A 37 -9.72 -9.44 11.85
N GLY A 38 -9.01 -10.56 11.96
CA GLY A 38 -8.20 -11.13 10.88
C GLY A 38 -9.02 -11.47 9.65
N LEU A 39 -10.17 -12.12 9.83
CA LEU A 39 -11.12 -12.42 8.75
C LEU A 39 -11.58 -11.15 8.04
N VAL A 40 -12.02 -10.15 8.80
CA VAL A 40 -12.58 -8.90 8.27
C VAL A 40 -11.50 -8.03 7.64
N SER A 41 -10.26 -8.08 8.13
CA SER A 41 -9.14 -7.30 7.59
C SER A 41 -8.87 -7.61 6.11
N GLN A 42 -9.13 -8.81 5.64
CA GLN A 42 -9.01 -9.17 4.22
C GLN A 42 -10.00 -8.38 3.36
N TYR A 43 -11.23 -8.20 3.83
CA TYR A 43 -12.24 -7.40 3.13
C TYR A 43 -11.97 -5.90 3.24
N SER A 44 -11.51 -5.45 4.41
CA SER A 44 -11.10 -4.06 4.62
C SER A 44 -9.96 -3.66 3.69
N PHE A 45 -9.05 -4.58 3.35
CA PHE A 45 -8.00 -4.36 2.37
C PHE A 45 -8.56 -4.00 0.98
N PHE A 46 -9.62 -4.67 0.52
CA PHE A 46 -10.27 -4.34 -0.76
C PHE A 46 -10.86 -2.92 -0.74
N LEU A 47 -11.44 -2.48 0.38
CA LEU A 47 -11.91 -1.10 0.53
C LEU A 47 -10.76 -0.10 0.36
N VAL A 48 -9.62 -0.35 1.01
CA VAL A 48 -8.41 0.50 0.89
C VAL A 48 -7.92 0.56 -0.56
N VAL A 49 -7.88 -0.57 -1.26
CA VAL A 49 -7.48 -0.61 -2.68
C VAL A 49 -8.42 0.21 -3.54
N LEU A 50 -9.74 0.10 -3.36
CA LEU A 50 -10.73 0.86 -4.11
C LEU A 50 -10.57 2.38 -3.88
N PHE A 51 -10.39 2.82 -2.65
CA PHE A 51 -10.15 4.24 -2.35
C PHE A 51 -8.81 4.72 -2.87
N SER A 52 -7.78 3.88 -2.86
CA SER A 52 -6.44 4.21 -3.36
C SER A 52 -6.42 4.47 -4.87
N VAL A 53 -7.37 3.90 -5.64
CA VAL A 53 -7.57 4.20 -7.08
C VAL A 53 -7.68 5.70 -7.31
N ILE A 54 -8.59 6.32 -6.56
CA ILE A 54 -8.90 7.73 -6.72
C ILE A 54 -7.73 8.58 -6.21
N GLY A 55 -7.18 8.23 -5.05
CA GLY A 55 -6.02 8.94 -4.48
C GLY A 55 -4.79 8.91 -5.39
N THR A 56 -4.45 7.74 -5.93
CA THR A 56 -3.31 7.58 -6.85
C THR A 56 -3.56 8.29 -8.17
N GLY A 57 -4.78 8.18 -8.73
CA GLY A 57 -5.16 8.89 -9.95
C GLY A 57 -5.03 10.39 -9.78
N CYS A 58 -5.58 10.96 -8.70
CA CYS A 58 -5.44 12.38 -8.38
C CYS A 58 -3.98 12.78 -8.20
N SER A 59 -3.19 12.00 -7.48
CA SER A 59 -1.79 12.31 -7.21
C SER A 59 -0.96 12.42 -8.49
N ILE A 60 -1.13 11.50 -9.44
CA ILE A 60 -0.38 11.50 -10.69
C ILE A 60 -0.79 12.68 -11.57
N VAL A 61 -2.10 12.94 -11.70
CA VAL A 61 -2.61 14.06 -12.50
C VAL A 61 -2.16 15.40 -11.90
N LEU A 62 -2.32 15.58 -10.58
CA LEU A 62 -1.90 16.79 -9.89
C LEU A 62 -0.39 17.03 -10.01
N ALA A 63 0.44 16.00 -9.87
CA ALA A 63 1.89 16.15 -10.01
C ALA A 63 2.28 16.67 -11.40
N GLN A 64 1.63 16.20 -12.47
CA GLN A 64 1.88 16.71 -13.83
C GLN A 64 1.31 18.12 -14.04
N TYR A 65 0.13 18.41 -13.49
CA TYR A 65 -0.48 19.74 -13.61
C TYR A 65 0.33 20.80 -12.87
N LEU A 66 0.87 20.47 -11.69
CA LEU A 66 1.77 21.34 -10.94
C LEU A 66 3.08 21.59 -11.71
N GLY A 67 3.64 20.56 -12.32
CA GLY A 67 4.83 20.71 -13.16
C GLY A 67 4.59 21.56 -14.41
N ALA A 68 3.38 21.50 -14.97
CA ALA A 68 2.97 22.29 -16.15
C ALA A 68 2.46 23.70 -15.78
N GLU A 69 2.54 24.09 -14.52
CA GLU A 69 2.06 25.39 -14.01
C GLU A 69 0.62 25.69 -14.45
N LYS A 70 -0.25 24.66 -14.42
CA LYS A 70 -1.67 24.80 -14.77
C LYS A 70 -2.37 25.73 -13.79
N SER A 71 -3.46 26.35 -14.26
CA SER A 71 -4.23 27.31 -13.48
C SER A 71 -4.77 26.68 -12.17
N GLU A 72 -4.94 27.51 -11.14
CA GLU A 72 -5.53 27.08 -9.86
C GLU A 72 -6.91 26.42 -10.07
N THR A 73 -7.69 26.88 -11.04
CA THR A 73 -8.99 26.31 -11.38
C THR A 73 -8.85 24.87 -11.89
N GLU A 74 -7.89 24.59 -12.77
CA GLU A 74 -7.66 23.25 -13.29
C GLU A 74 -7.17 22.30 -12.18
N LEU A 75 -6.24 22.75 -11.32
CA LEU A 75 -5.77 21.98 -10.16
C LEU A 75 -6.94 21.66 -9.20
N ASN A 76 -7.78 22.67 -8.91
CA ASN A 76 -8.94 22.50 -8.04
C ASN A 76 -9.97 21.53 -8.61
N HIS A 77 -10.19 21.53 -9.93
CA HIS A 77 -11.10 20.59 -10.58
C HIS A 77 -10.67 19.12 -10.39
N ILE A 78 -9.37 18.83 -10.44
CA ILE A 78 -8.87 17.47 -10.16
C ILE A 78 -9.10 17.06 -8.71
N ALA A 79 -8.83 17.96 -7.74
CA ALA A 79 -9.07 17.71 -6.33
C ALA A 79 -10.56 17.54 -6.02
N GLN A 80 -11.42 18.36 -6.63
CA GLN A 80 -12.88 18.28 -6.51
C GLN A 80 -13.42 16.98 -7.15
N ALA A 81 -12.96 16.61 -8.35
CA ALA A 81 -13.33 15.34 -9.00
C ALA A 81 -13.00 14.14 -8.10
N GLY A 82 -11.80 14.14 -7.52
CA GLY A 82 -11.40 13.12 -6.53
C GLY A 82 -12.34 13.11 -5.31
N THR A 83 -12.71 14.27 -4.81
CA THR A 83 -13.61 14.41 -3.65
C THR A 83 -15.01 13.84 -3.93
N ILE A 84 -15.61 14.18 -5.09
CA ILE A 84 -16.91 13.65 -5.50
C ILE A 84 -16.85 12.11 -5.63
N MET A 85 -15.82 11.61 -6.30
CA MET A 85 -15.65 10.17 -6.50
C MET A 85 -15.44 9.41 -5.18
N VAL A 86 -14.61 9.95 -4.28
CA VAL A 86 -14.39 9.37 -2.95
C VAL A 86 -15.68 9.39 -2.13
N PHE A 87 -16.43 10.48 -2.17
CA PHE A 87 -17.72 10.59 -1.49
C PHE A 87 -18.71 9.53 -2.01
N ALA A 88 -18.92 9.47 -3.32
CA ALA A 88 -19.83 8.51 -3.93
C ALA A 88 -19.43 7.06 -3.64
N MET A 89 -18.13 6.76 -3.77
CA MET A 89 -17.58 5.43 -3.49
C MET A 89 -17.71 5.07 -2.00
N SER A 90 -17.44 6.00 -1.08
CA SER A 90 -17.55 5.72 0.35
C SER A 90 -18.99 5.49 0.78
N VAL A 91 -19.95 6.27 0.27
CA VAL A 91 -21.38 6.05 0.51
C VAL A 91 -21.81 4.68 -0.02
N PHE A 92 -21.44 4.35 -1.25
CA PHE A 92 -21.74 3.04 -1.84
C PHE A 92 -21.16 1.88 -1.01
N MET A 93 -19.88 1.99 -0.59
CA MET A 93 -19.22 0.96 0.22
C MET A 93 -19.82 0.88 1.63
N THR A 94 -20.16 1.99 2.26
CA THR A 94 -20.87 2.01 3.54
C THR A 94 -22.18 1.22 3.47
N LEU A 95 -23.00 1.48 2.46
CA LEU A 95 -24.27 0.75 2.26
C LEU A 95 -24.01 -0.73 2.00
N LEU A 96 -23.05 -1.04 1.11
CA LEU A 96 -22.67 -2.41 0.79
C LEU A 96 -22.20 -3.19 2.04
N VAL A 97 -21.35 -2.57 2.88
CA VAL A 97 -20.87 -3.21 4.11
C VAL A 97 -22.00 -3.37 5.12
N ILE A 98 -22.79 -2.34 5.40
CA ILE A 98 -23.85 -2.41 6.41
C ILE A 98 -24.88 -3.50 6.04
N PHE A 99 -25.33 -3.51 4.80
CA PHE A 99 -26.36 -4.47 4.36
C PHE A 99 -25.77 -5.83 3.94
N GLY A 100 -24.53 -5.87 3.45
CA GLY A 100 -23.90 -7.09 2.93
C GLY A 100 -23.19 -7.94 3.99
N THR A 101 -22.82 -7.38 5.15
CA THR A 101 -22.00 -8.09 6.15
C THR A 101 -22.65 -9.38 6.62
N ASN A 102 -23.96 -9.38 6.90
CA ASN A 102 -24.65 -10.58 7.34
C ASN A 102 -24.64 -11.68 6.27
N TRP A 103 -24.88 -11.31 5.01
CA TRP A 103 -24.81 -12.22 3.89
C TRP A 103 -23.40 -12.80 3.72
N LEU A 104 -22.37 -11.96 3.86
CA LEU A 104 -20.97 -12.37 3.78
C LEU A 104 -20.62 -13.37 4.89
N LEU A 105 -20.91 -13.04 6.15
CA LEU A 105 -20.56 -13.87 7.30
C LEU A 105 -21.33 -15.21 7.31
N ASN A 106 -22.51 -15.28 6.69
CA ASN A 106 -23.25 -16.53 6.54
C ASN A 106 -22.57 -17.55 5.60
N ARG A 107 -21.53 -17.15 4.85
CA ARG A 107 -20.75 -18.07 4.00
C ARG A 107 -19.66 -18.82 4.77
N TYR A 108 -19.45 -18.45 6.02
CA TYR A 108 -18.45 -19.04 6.88
C TYR A 108 -19.11 -19.78 8.04
N THR A 109 -18.53 -20.92 8.41
CA THR A 109 -18.89 -21.63 9.65
C THR A 109 -18.07 -21.02 10.79
N LEU A 110 -18.65 -20.05 11.51
CA LEU A 110 -18.01 -19.30 12.56
C LEU A 110 -18.68 -19.58 13.90
N ASP A 111 -17.88 -19.61 14.97
CA ASP A 111 -18.42 -19.58 16.32
C ASP A 111 -19.28 -18.32 16.53
N PRO A 112 -20.36 -18.39 17.31
CA PRO A 112 -21.28 -17.28 17.53
C PRO A 112 -20.56 -15.99 18.01
N LEU A 113 -19.54 -16.13 18.87
CA LEU A 113 -18.77 -15.02 19.41
C LEU A 113 -17.87 -14.39 18.33
N VAL A 114 -17.15 -15.20 17.56
CA VAL A 114 -16.30 -14.74 16.43
C VAL A 114 -17.16 -14.02 15.40
N ARG A 115 -18.34 -14.59 15.08
CA ARG A 115 -19.29 -13.96 14.15
C ARG A 115 -19.78 -12.60 14.65
N LYS A 116 -20.12 -12.50 15.95
CA LYS A 116 -20.54 -11.24 16.58
C LYS A 116 -19.45 -10.18 16.48
N TYR A 117 -18.20 -10.54 16.83
CA TYR A 117 -17.05 -9.65 16.76
C TYR A 117 -16.74 -9.22 15.31
N ALA A 118 -16.78 -10.14 14.35
CA ALA A 118 -16.57 -9.85 12.94
C ALA A 118 -17.62 -8.88 12.40
N TRP A 119 -18.90 -9.09 12.75
CA TRP A 119 -19.97 -8.19 12.36
C TRP A 119 -19.79 -6.79 12.94
N GLN A 120 -19.55 -6.69 14.25
CA GLN A 120 -19.37 -5.41 14.95
C GLN A 120 -18.18 -4.64 14.37
N TYR A 121 -17.05 -5.30 14.21
CA TYR A 121 -15.84 -4.67 13.67
C TYR A 121 -16.07 -4.19 12.22
N PHE A 122 -16.64 -5.03 11.37
CA PHE A 122 -16.78 -4.69 9.95
C PHE A 122 -17.80 -3.59 9.72
N VAL A 123 -18.93 -3.60 10.42
CA VAL A 123 -19.95 -2.55 10.30
C VAL A 123 -19.42 -1.21 10.82
N ILE A 124 -18.71 -1.19 11.95
CA ILE A 124 -18.17 0.06 12.50
C ILE A 124 -17.00 0.57 11.64
N TYR A 125 -15.97 -0.26 11.46
CA TYR A 125 -14.74 0.16 10.78
C TYR A 125 -14.93 0.24 9.25
N GLY A 126 -15.40 -0.82 8.63
CA GLY A 126 -15.57 -0.92 7.16
C GLY A 126 -16.82 -0.24 6.64
N GLY A 127 -17.87 -0.09 7.48
CA GLY A 127 -19.08 0.63 7.14
C GLY A 127 -18.99 2.10 7.50
N ILE A 128 -19.19 2.45 8.77
CA ILE A 128 -19.34 3.84 9.23
C ILE A 128 -18.04 4.63 9.06
N CYS A 129 -16.91 4.03 9.42
CA CYS A 129 -15.62 4.74 9.45
C CYS A 129 -14.88 4.77 8.11
N CYS A 130 -15.30 3.96 7.13
CA CYS A 130 -14.65 3.92 5.81
C CYS A 130 -14.69 5.26 5.08
N PHE A 131 -15.69 6.07 5.36
CA PHE A 131 -15.80 7.44 4.85
C PHE A 131 -14.57 8.29 5.22
N PHE A 132 -14.21 8.31 6.49
CA PHE A 132 -13.04 9.07 6.96
C PHE A 132 -11.73 8.51 6.38
N GLN A 133 -11.62 7.18 6.24
CA GLN A 133 -10.48 6.54 5.60
C GLN A 133 -10.32 6.97 4.15
N ALA A 134 -11.40 6.96 3.38
CA ALA A 134 -11.39 7.33 1.98
C ALA A 134 -10.95 8.79 1.77
N PHE A 135 -11.49 9.70 2.58
CA PHE A 135 -11.10 11.12 2.54
C PHE A 135 -9.68 11.36 3.01
N SER A 136 -9.23 10.68 4.06
CA SER A 136 -7.85 10.75 4.55
C SER A 136 -6.85 10.31 3.46
N LEU A 137 -7.13 9.22 2.75
CA LEU A 137 -6.30 8.73 1.64
C LEU A 137 -6.20 9.75 0.50
N LEU A 138 -7.33 10.36 0.10
CA LEU A 138 -7.36 11.38 -0.94
C LEU A 138 -6.59 12.64 -0.53
N GLN A 139 -6.88 13.19 0.64
CA GLN A 139 -6.22 14.42 1.13
C GLN A 139 -4.72 14.22 1.31
N GLY A 140 -4.30 13.06 1.85
CA GLY A 140 -2.90 12.69 1.94
C GLY A 140 -2.23 12.57 0.57
N ALA A 141 -2.92 12.02 -0.43
CA ALA A 141 -2.43 11.94 -1.81
C ALA A 141 -2.27 13.34 -2.44
N ILE A 142 -3.24 14.23 -2.24
CA ILE A 142 -3.16 15.63 -2.68
C ILE A 142 -1.94 16.31 -2.03
N LEU A 143 -1.81 16.26 -0.72
CA LEU A 143 -0.74 16.94 0.01
C LEU A 143 0.65 16.45 -0.43
N ARG A 144 0.82 15.14 -0.61
CA ARG A 144 2.07 14.54 -1.13
C ARG A 144 2.38 14.99 -2.56
N SER A 145 1.37 15.21 -3.40
CA SER A 145 1.57 15.70 -4.78
C SER A 145 2.17 17.09 -4.83
N TYR A 146 1.83 17.94 -3.87
CA TYR A 146 2.43 19.27 -3.68
C TYR A 146 3.81 19.21 -3.00
N GLY A 147 4.30 18.03 -2.65
CA GLY A 147 5.60 17.82 -2.03
C GLY A 147 5.60 17.87 -0.49
N TYR A 148 4.45 18.06 0.14
CA TYR A 148 4.29 18.13 1.61
C TYR A 148 4.22 16.74 2.24
N THR A 149 5.28 15.95 2.04
CA THR A 149 5.37 14.57 2.57
C THR A 149 5.64 14.53 4.07
N SER A 150 6.32 15.56 4.62
CA SER A 150 6.57 15.68 6.07
C SER A 150 5.28 15.87 6.85
N GLU A 151 4.38 16.71 6.34
CA GLU A 151 3.06 16.94 6.93
C GLU A 151 2.21 15.66 6.85
N ALA A 152 2.25 14.96 5.73
CA ALA A 152 1.56 13.67 5.59
C ALA A 152 2.08 12.64 6.59
N MET A 153 3.39 12.56 6.80
CA MET A 153 4.02 11.71 7.82
C MET A 153 3.53 12.07 9.23
N ILE A 154 3.56 13.35 9.60
CA ILE A 154 3.12 13.81 10.94
C ILE A 154 1.66 13.42 11.18
N VAL A 155 0.78 13.67 10.22
CA VAL A 155 -0.63 13.27 10.32
C VAL A 155 -0.77 11.76 10.52
N SER A 156 -0.03 10.95 9.74
CA SER A 156 -0.05 9.49 9.88
C SER A 156 0.46 9.04 11.25
N ILE A 157 1.51 9.65 11.79
CA ILE A 157 2.02 9.33 13.13
C ILE A 157 0.98 9.65 14.20
N ILE A 158 0.37 10.85 14.16
CA ILE A 158 -0.66 11.24 15.12
C ILE A 158 -1.86 10.31 15.03
N ALA A 159 -2.33 9.97 13.83
CA ALA A 159 -3.42 9.04 13.64
C ALA A 159 -3.10 7.64 14.20
N ASN A 160 -1.91 7.14 13.94
CA ASN A 160 -1.45 5.84 14.45
C ASN A 160 -1.35 5.84 15.99
N LEU A 161 -0.83 6.91 16.60
CA LEU A 161 -0.80 7.04 18.07
C LEU A 161 -2.22 7.12 18.65
N THR A 162 -3.13 7.84 18.01
CA THR A 162 -4.55 7.88 18.41
C THR A 162 -5.18 6.49 18.34
N ASN A 163 -4.86 5.70 17.33
CA ASN A 163 -5.34 4.33 17.20
C ASN A 163 -4.84 3.44 18.35
N VAL A 164 -3.52 3.42 18.60
CA VAL A 164 -2.91 2.60 19.68
C VAL A 164 -3.47 3.00 21.05
N LEU A 165 -3.57 4.30 21.34
CA LEU A 165 -4.14 4.78 22.59
C LEU A 165 -5.63 4.41 22.71
N GLY A 166 -6.40 4.56 21.64
CA GLY A 166 -7.80 4.16 21.63
C GLY A 166 -7.99 2.65 21.83
N ASN A 167 -7.13 1.84 21.22
CA ASN A 167 -7.13 0.39 21.42
C ASN A 167 -6.79 0.03 22.87
N ALA A 168 -5.78 0.68 23.47
CA ALA A 168 -5.41 0.47 24.86
C ALA A 168 -6.56 0.81 25.81
N LEU A 169 -7.20 1.95 25.62
CA LEU A 169 -8.37 2.35 26.42
C LEU A 169 -9.54 1.37 26.28
N SER A 170 -9.77 0.88 25.06
CA SER A 170 -10.89 0.00 24.73
C SER A 170 -10.71 -1.45 25.22
N LEU A 171 -9.46 -1.93 25.25
CA LEU A 171 -9.15 -3.34 25.59
C LEU A 171 -8.79 -3.49 27.07
N TYR A 172 -8.09 -2.53 27.68
CA TYR A 172 -7.58 -2.65 29.05
C TYR A 172 -8.36 -1.86 30.08
N GLY A 173 -9.32 -1.03 29.66
CA GLY A 173 -10.15 -0.27 30.60
C GLY A 173 -9.36 0.73 31.45
N TRP A 174 -8.28 1.32 30.91
CA TRP A 174 -7.46 2.29 31.65
C TRP A 174 -8.31 3.48 32.14
N PHE A 175 -7.91 4.08 33.23
CA PHE A 175 -8.59 5.21 33.88
C PHE A 175 -10.03 4.89 34.36
N GLY A 176 -10.37 3.63 34.57
CA GLY A 176 -11.72 3.22 35.00
C GLY A 176 -12.77 3.20 33.91
N LEU A 177 -12.35 3.29 32.64
CA LEU A 177 -13.25 3.17 31.49
C LEU A 177 -13.74 1.73 31.33
N PRO A 178 -14.98 1.52 30.83
CA PRO A 178 -15.45 0.16 30.57
C PRO A 178 -14.65 -0.49 29.42
N VAL A 179 -14.39 -1.78 29.56
CA VAL A 179 -13.77 -2.57 28.49
C VAL A 179 -14.77 -2.75 27.35
N LEU A 180 -14.53 -2.06 26.23
CA LEU A 180 -15.41 -2.09 25.07
C LEU A 180 -15.09 -3.27 24.12
N GLY A 181 -13.91 -3.89 24.24
CA GLY A 181 -13.50 -5.01 23.41
C GLY A 181 -13.40 -4.65 21.91
N VAL A 182 -13.84 -5.57 21.06
CA VAL A 182 -13.73 -5.42 19.58
C VAL A 182 -14.47 -4.20 19.01
N PRO A 183 -15.70 -3.85 19.44
CA PRO A 183 -16.34 -2.61 19.03
C PRO A 183 -15.53 -1.35 19.37
N GLY A 184 -14.87 -1.35 20.53
CA GLY A 184 -14.00 -0.26 20.96
C GLY A 184 -12.76 -0.12 20.05
N VAL A 185 -12.14 -1.23 19.68
CA VAL A 185 -11.01 -1.25 18.72
C VAL A 185 -11.44 -0.72 17.34
N ALA A 186 -12.63 -1.12 16.87
CA ALA A 186 -13.18 -0.60 15.61
C ALA A 186 -13.44 0.92 15.67
N ALA A 187 -14.00 1.40 16.79
CA ALA A 187 -14.25 2.82 17.04
C ALA A 187 -12.94 3.62 17.17
N ALA A 188 -11.92 3.08 17.85
CA ALA A 188 -10.58 3.68 17.94
C ALA A 188 -9.92 3.84 16.57
N SER A 189 -10.03 2.82 15.73
CA SER A 189 -9.57 2.88 14.33
C SER A 189 -10.32 3.94 13.54
N GLY A 190 -11.64 4.03 13.70
CA GLY A 190 -12.45 5.07 13.09
C GLY A 190 -12.10 6.47 13.57
N LEU A 191 -11.87 6.65 14.87
CA LEU A 191 -11.44 7.93 15.46
C LEU A 191 -10.07 8.36 14.89
N SER A 192 -9.13 7.43 14.76
CA SER A 192 -7.81 7.73 14.16
C SER A 192 -7.93 8.21 12.71
N MET A 193 -8.85 7.62 11.93
CA MET A 193 -9.15 8.04 10.56
C MET A 193 -9.81 9.43 10.50
N LEU A 194 -10.72 9.72 11.43
CA LEU A 194 -11.33 11.03 11.57
C LEU A 194 -10.28 12.10 11.92
N VAL A 195 -9.42 11.82 12.90
CA VAL A 195 -8.31 12.71 13.30
C VAL A 195 -7.40 12.96 12.09
N SER A 196 -7.04 11.93 11.36
CA SER A 196 -6.24 12.04 10.13
C SER A 196 -6.92 12.93 9.09
N CYS A 197 -8.22 12.75 8.85
CA CYS A 197 -8.99 13.54 7.89
C CYS A 197 -9.02 15.03 8.29
N ILE A 198 -9.25 15.32 9.58
CA ILE A 198 -9.27 16.69 10.11
C ILE A 198 -7.89 17.33 9.98
N LEU A 199 -6.85 16.65 10.41
CA LEU A 199 -5.47 17.17 10.36
C LEU A 199 -5.03 17.42 8.92
N PHE A 200 -5.27 16.51 7.99
CA PHE A 200 -4.99 16.76 6.57
C PHE A 200 -5.73 18.02 6.07
N ARG A 201 -7.01 18.19 6.44
CA ARG A 201 -7.76 19.38 6.04
C ARG A 201 -7.18 20.66 6.63
N VAL A 202 -6.72 20.63 7.88
CA VAL A 202 -6.05 21.76 8.55
C VAL A 202 -4.75 22.11 7.83
N TYR A 203 -3.90 21.10 7.52
CA TYR A 203 -2.65 21.35 6.80
C TYR A 203 -2.89 21.91 5.40
N ILE A 204 -3.84 21.34 4.65
CA ILE A 204 -4.21 21.83 3.31
C ILE A 204 -4.64 23.31 3.39
N LYS A 205 -5.48 23.69 4.35
CA LYS A 205 -5.92 25.08 4.52
C LYS A 205 -4.78 26.04 4.94
N ARG A 206 -3.79 25.54 5.70
CA ARG A 206 -2.63 26.35 6.12
C ARG A 206 -1.64 26.63 5.01
N ARG A 207 -1.59 25.78 3.99
CA ARG A 207 -0.70 25.90 2.82
C ARG A 207 -1.41 26.68 1.72
N LYS A 208 -1.01 27.95 1.52
CA LYS A 208 -1.63 28.86 0.54
C LYS A 208 -1.47 28.40 -0.92
N ASP A 209 -0.42 27.63 -1.18
CA ASP A 209 -0.10 27.08 -2.51
C ASP A 209 -0.86 25.76 -2.82
N VAL A 210 -1.49 25.14 -1.82
CA VAL A 210 -2.29 23.94 -2.03
C VAL A 210 -3.73 24.33 -2.40
N VAL A 211 -4.05 24.19 -3.67
CA VAL A 211 -5.37 24.54 -4.19
C VAL A 211 -6.34 23.38 -3.96
N PHE A 212 -7.20 23.55 -2.96
CA PHE A 212 -8.28 22.62 -2.68
C PHE A 212 -9.47 23.32 -2.01
N HIS A 213 -10.38 23.82 -2.82
CA HIS A 213 -11.61 24.47 -2.39
C HIS A 213 -12.84 23.68 -2.83
N LEU A 214 -13.84 23.61 -1.97
CA LEU A 214 -15.11 22.93 -2.27
C LEU A 214 -16.10 23.84 -3.02
N HIS A 215 -15.84 25.15 -3.07
CA HIS A 215 -16.67 26.08 -3.81
C HIS A 215 -16.69 25.72 -5.31
N GLY A 216 -17.88 25.68 -5.91
CA GLY A 216 -18.02 25.30 -7.31
C GLY A 216 -17.91 23.80 -7.63
N ILE A 217 -17.97 22.93 -6.63
CA ILE A 217 -17.84 21.46 -6.78
C ILE A 217 -18.87 20.84 -7.75
N THR A 218 -19.99 21.52 -7.98
CA THR A 218 -21.02 21.08 -8.95
C THR A 218 -20.67 21.38 -10.41
N LYS A 219 -19.65 22.22 -10.66
CA LYS A 219 -19.24 22.68 -12.00
C LYS A 219 -17.99 21.96 -12.51
N VAL A 220 -17.58 20.85 -11.88
CA VAL A 220 -16.39 20.10 -12.25
C VAL A 220 -16.57 19.47 -13.64
N PRO A 221 -15.65 19.70 -14.59
CA PRO A 221 -15.76 19.17 -15.94
C PRO A 221 -15.57 17.64 -15.94
N ARG A 222 -16.27 16.96 -16.86
CA ARG A 222 -16.23 15.50 -16.99
C ARG A 222 -14.80 14.96 -17.27
N ASP A 223 -13.98 15.76 -17.93
CA ASP A 223 -12.60 15.36 -18.25
C ASP A 223 -11.72 15.19 -17.01
N ALA A 224 -11.98 15.94 -15.92
CA ALA A 224 -11.26 15.75 -14.65
C ALA A 224 -11.50 14.34 -14.09
N PHE A 225 -12.76 13.87 -14.07
CA PHE A 225 -13.10 12.51 -13.64
C PHE A 225 -12.44 11.46 -14.53
N ARG A 226 -12.53 11.66 -15.84
CA ARG A 226 -11.96 10.74 -16.85
C ARG A 226 -10.46 10.60 -16.71
N MET A 227 -9.73 11.69 -16.46
CA MET A 227 -8.28 11.66 -16.27
C MET A 227 -7.89 10.89 -15.01
N VAL A 228 -8.55 11.14 -13.88
CA VAL A 228 -8.28 10.43 -12.62
C VAL A 228 -8.54 8.93 -12.77
N LEU A 229 -9.68 8.53 -13.35
CA LEU A 229 -10.03 7.13 -13.56
C LEU A 229 -9.13 6.44 -14.59
N LYS A 230 -8.73 7.13 -15.65
CA LYS A 230 -7.81 6.59 -16.68
C LYS A 230 -6.49 6.11 -16.10
N VAL A 231 -6.05 6.74 -15.01
CA VAL A 231 -4.80 6.42 -14.29
C VAL A 231 -5.06 5.47 -13.13
N GLY A 232 -6.09 5.77 -12.34
CA GLY A 232 -6.38 5.06 -11.10
C GLY A 232 -6.86 3.63 -11.32
N VAL A 233 -7.85 3.42 -12.19
CA VAL A 233 -8.47 2.10 -12.41
C VAL A 233 -7.47 1.02 -12.84
N PRO A 234 -6.59 1.26 -13.84
CA PRO A 234 -5.59 0.27 -14.20
C PRO A 234 -4.66 -0.10 -13.03
N THR A 235 -4.23 0.92 -12.26
CA THR A 235 -3.33 0.71 -11.09
C THR A 235 -3.98 -0.18 -10.03
N ALA A 236 -5.28 -0.02 -9.78
CA ALA A 236 -5.99 -0.90 -8.85
C ALA A 236 -6.10 -2.33 -9.37
N GLY A 237 -6.38 -2.50 -10.66
CA GLY A 237 -6.43 -3.82 -11.29
C GLY A 237 -5.12 -4.60 -11.12
N GLU A 238 -3.97 -3.92 -11.26
CA GLU A 238 -2.66 -4.51 -10.97
C GLU A 238 -2.53 -4.92 -9.50
N SER A 239 -2.91 -4.04 -8.57
CA SER A 239 -2.84 -4.33 -7.14
C SER A 239 -3.73 -5.51 -6.73
N LEU A 240 -4.93 -5.59 -7.28
CA LEU A 240 -5.83 -6.73 -7.05
C LEU A 240 -5.25 -8.02 -7.61
N SER A 241 -4.75 -8.00 -8.86
CA SER A 241 -4.09 -9.15 -9.49
C SER A 241 -2.91 -9.65 -8.66
N TYR A 242 -2.04 -8.73 -8.19
CA TYR A 242 -0.91 -9.08 -7.34
C TYR A 242 -1.34 -9.75 -6.04
N ASN A 243 -2.39 -9.24 -5.37
CA ASN A 243 -2.87 -9.87 -4.13
C ASN A 243 -3.49 -11.24 -4.35
N VAL A 244 -4.25 -11.43 -5.43
CA VAL A 244 -4.78 -12.76 -5.78
C VAL A 244 -3.64 -13.73 -6.07
N SER A 245 -2.59 -13.30 -6.76
CA SER A 245 -1.39 -14.10 -7.02
C SER A 245 -0.68 -14.49 -5.72
N GLN A 246 -0.56 -13.59 -4.75
CA GLN A 246 0.03 -13.87 -3.44
C GLN A 246 -0.79 -14.89 -2.63
N ILE A 247 -2.12 -14.80 -2.67
CA ILE A 247 -3.02 -15.78 -2.06
C ILE A 247 -2.81 -17.16 -2.71
N THR A 248 -2.71 -17.20 -4.04
CA THR A 248 -2.47 -18.44 -4.79
C THR A 248 -1.13 -19.08 -4.41
N ILE A 249 -0.06 -18.27 -4.30
CA ILE A 249 1.25 -18.75 -3.84
C ILE A 249 1.16 -19.30 -2.42
N MET A 250 0.48 -18.59 -1.51
CA MET A 250 0.33 -19.06 -0.13
C MET A 250 -0.43 -20.39 -0.06
N ALA A 251 -1.46 -20.56 -0.89
CA ALA A 251 -2.18 -21.83 -1.01
C ALA A 251 -1.27 -22.96 -1.53
N MET A 252 -0.39 -22.68 -2.49
CA MET A 252 0.59 -23.67 -2.94
C MET A 252 1.66 -23.99 -1.87
N ILE A 253 2.16 -22.99 -1.14
CA ILE A 253 3.13 -23.21 -0.05
C ILE A 253 2.50 -24.04 1.07
N SER A 254 1.20 -23.92 1.32
CA SER A 254 0.51 -24.70 2.37
C SER A 254 0.57 -26.20 2.12
N THR A 255 0.73 -26.64 0.86
CA THR A 255 0.93 -28.08 0.52
C THR A 255 2.31 -28.62 0.93
N LEU A 256 3.27 -27.74 1.24
CA LEU A 256 4.60 -28.13 1.75
C LEU A 256 4.64 -28.34 3.27
N GLY A 257 3.53 -28.08 3.96
CA GLY A 257 3.38 -28.29 5.39
C GLY A 257 3.51 -27.03 6.26
N THR A 258 3.24 -27.18 7.55
CA THR A 258 3.12 -26.07 8.51
C THR A 258 4.42 -25.30 8.69
N TYR A 259 5.57 -25.96 8.68
CA TYR A 259 6.88 -25.31 8.82
C TYR A 259 7.20 -24.39 7.63
N ALA A 260 6.76 -24.79 6.43
CA ALA A 260 6.90 -23.95 5.23
C ALA A 260 6.04 -22.67 5.32
N ILE A 261 4.80 -22.78 5.82
CA ILE A 261 3.93 -21.63 6.05
C ILE A 261 4.57 -20.67 7.07
N SER A 262 5.04 -21.20 8.20
CA SER A 262 5.68 -20.39 9.25
C SER A 262 6.92 -19.67 8.72
N ALA A 263 7.78 -20.37 7.99
CA ALA A 263 8.96 -19.79 7.38
C ALA A 263 8.64 -18.68 6.38
N GLN A 264 7.61 -18.87 5.54
CA GLN A 264 7.11 -17.86 4.62
C GLN A 264 6.67 -16.61 5.38
N VAL A 265 5.82 -16.76 6.41
CA VAL A 265 5.27 -15.64 7.19
C VAL A 265 6.38 -14.86 7.90
N TYR A 266 7.32 -15.55 8.55
CA TYR A 266 8.41 -14.90 9.27
C TYR A 266 9.36 -14.17 8.31
N THR A 267 9.74 -14.82 7.20
CA THR A 267 10.59 -14.18 6.19
C THR A 267 9.92 -12.93 5.62
N MET A 268 8.64 -13.00 5.24
CA MET A 268 7.91 -11.84 4.72
C MET A 268 7.78 -10.72 5.76
N THR A 269 7.64 -11.06 7.05
CA THR A 269 7.58 -10.05 8.12
C THR A 269 8.91 -9.30 8.24
N ILE A 270 10.03 -10.00 8.18
CA ILE A 270 11.37 -9.38 8.18
C ILE A 270 11.56 -8.51 6.94
N LEU A 271 11.20 -9.01 5.75
CA LEU A 271 11.37 -8.30 4.49
C LEU A 271 10.52 -7.03 4.39
N ARG A 272 9.39 -6.95 5.07
CA ARG A 272 8.57 -5.71 5.11
C ARG A 272 9.40 -4.48 5.52
N PHE A 273 10.34 -4.63 6.44
CA PHE A 273 11.24 -3.55 6.84
C PHE A 273 12.29 -3.23 5.78
N VAL A 274 12.78 -4.24 5.06
CA VAL A 274 13.79 -4.06 4.01
C VAL A 274 13.23 -3.26 2.84
N PHE A 275 12.07 -3.63 2.32
CA PHE A 275 11.55 -2.99 1.13
C PHE A 275 10.84 -1.63 1.36
N VAL A 276 10.74 -1.16 2.61
CA VAL A 276 10.27 0.21 2.91
C VAL A 276 11.06 1.26 2.12
N ALA A 277 12.39 1.10 2.02
CA ALA A 277 13.24 2.03 1.29
C ALA A 277 12.86 2.08 -0.21
N ALA A 278 12.76 0.92 -0.86
CA ALA A 278 12.41 0.83 -2.29
C ALA A 278 11.01 1.39 -2.59
N ILE A 279 10.01 1.07 -1.76
CA ILE A 279 8.64 1.62 -1.89
C ILE A 279 8.65 3.13 -1.78
N SER A 280 9.35 3.67 -0.79
CA SER A 280 9.37 5.11 -0.51
C SER A 280 10.07 5.90 -1.61
N ILE A 281 11.20 5.39 -2.11
CA ILE A 281 11.91 5.98 -3.24
C ILE A 281 11.05 5.88 -4.52
N GLY A 282 10.35 4.75 -4.72
CA GLY A 282 9.43 4.55 -5.85
C GLY A 282 8.28 5.56 -5.85
N GLN A 283 7.62 5.77 -4.70
CA GLN A 283 6.57 6.78 -4.56
C GLN A 283 7.09 8.21 -4.78
N ALA A 284 8.24 8.55 -4.21
CA ALA A 284 8.86 9.84 -4.43
C ALA A 284 9.28 10.04 -5.90
N THR A 285 9.73 8.97 -6.57
CA THR A 285 10.06 8.97 -8.00
C THR A 285 8.81 9.22 -8.84
N GLN A 286 7.67 8.61 -8.50
CA GLN A 286 6.40 8.82 -9.19
C GLN A 286 5.99 10.31 -9.16
N ILE A 287 6.04 10.94 -7.99
CA ILE A 287 5.70 12.37 -7.83
C ILE A 287 6.66 13.24 -8.64
N LYS A 288 7.96 13.01 -8.51
CA LYS A 288 8.98 13.78 -9.22
C LYS A 288 8.92 13.60 -10.73
N ALA A 289 8.69 12.37 -11.19
CA ALA A 289 8.52 12.09 -12.62
C ALA A 289 7.30 12.83 -13.18
N GLY A 290 6.18 12.81 -12.47
CA GLY A 290 4.99 13.59 -12.85
C GLY A 290 5.30 15.07 -12.98
N TYR A 291 5.95 15.66 -11.98
CA TYR A 291 6.31 17.07 -11.99
C TYR A 291 7.23 17.44 -13.17
N PHE A 292 8.33 16.70 -13.37
CA PHE A 292 9.27 17.01 -14.46
C PHE A 292 8.66 16.80 -15.85
N VAL A 293 7.82 15.78 -16.02
CA VAL A 293 7.11 15.54 -17.28
C VAL A 293 6.11 16.65 -17.55
N GLY A 294 5.36 17.09 -16.55
CA GLY A 294 4.48 18.26 -16.66
C GLY A 294 5.24 19.52 -17.07
N ALA A 295 6.41 19.76 -16.46
CA ALA A 295 7.31 20.87 -16.79
C ALA A 295 8.03 20.71 -18.16
N LYS A 296 7.73 19.67 -18.93
CA LYS A 296 8.41 19.33 -20.21
C LYS A 296 9.93 19.10 -20.08
N GLN A 297 10.43 18.84 -18.88
CA GLN A 297 11.83 18.58 -18.55
C GLN A 297 12.20 17.10 -18.69
N ASN A 298 11.85 16.52 -19.84
CA ASN A 298 11.95 15.08 -20.10
C ASN A 298 13.38 14.53 -20.02
N ASP A 299 14.40 15.28 -20.46
CA ASP A 299 15.79 14.83 -20.39
C ASP A 299 16.34 14.85 -18.97
N ILE A 300 15.87 15.78 -18.15
CA ILE A 300 16.27 15.85 -16.73
C ILE A 300 15.72 14.64 -15.99
N VAL A 301 14.43 14.34 -16.13
CA VAL A 301 13.83 13.20 -15.45
C VAL A 301 14.39 11.87 -15.96
N TYR A 302 14.66 11.77 -17.28
CA TYR A 302 15.28 10.59 -17.86
C TYR A 302 16.56 10.20 -17.14
N LYS A 303 17.48 11.16 -16.92
CA LYS A 303 18.75 10.93 -16.24
C LYS A 303 18.56 10.72 -14.72
N LYS A 304 17.69 11.51 -14.07
CA LYS A 304 17.50 11.43 -12.60
C LYS A 304 16.91 10.10 -12.13
N VAL A 305 16.05 9.46 -12.92
CA VAL A 305 15.45 8.17 -12.56
C VAL A 305 16.53 7.08 -12.44
N PHE A 306 17.58 7.10 -13.27
CA PHE A 306 18.71 6.16 -13.11
C PHE A 306 19.45 6.38 -11.78
N SER A 307 19.64 7.65 -11.37
CA SER A 307 20.25 7.94 -10.06
C SER A 307 19.35 7.47 -8.91
N TYR A 308 18.03 7.66 -9.03
CA TYR A 308 17.08 7.19 -8.01
C TYR A 308 17.07 5.67 -7.92
N GLN A 309 17.16 4.99 -9.07
CA GLN A 309 17.29 3.55 -9.15
C GLN A 309 18.55 3.07 -8.42
N LEU A 310 19.70 3.66 -8.72
CA LEU A 310 20.97 3.27 -8.08
C LEU A 310 20.88 3.40 -6.56
N VAL A 311 20.36 4.53 -6.05
CA VAL A 311 20.17 4.76 -4.61
C VAL A 311 19.22 3.71 -4.02
N ALA A 312 18.09 3.42 -4.67
CA ALA A 312 17.12 2.44 -4.17
C ALA A 312 17.75 1.03 -4.08
N THR A 313 18.44 0.60 -5.14
CA THR A 313 19.10 -0.71 -5.14
C THR A 313 20.20 -0.79 -4.08
N THR A 314 21.04 0.25 -3.97
CA THR A 314 22.10 0.28 -2.94
C THR A 314 21.49 0.21 -1.55
N CYS A 315 20.46 1.00 -1.23
CA CYS A 315 19.80 0.95 0.07
C CYS A 315 19.20 -0.44 0.35
N SER A 316 18.48 -1.02 -0.61
CA SER A 316 17.89 -2.36 -0.44
C SER A 316 18.97 -3.44 -0.24
N MET A 317 20.04 -3.39 -1.02
CA MET A 317 21.14 -4.38 -0.90
C MET A 317 21.91 -4.23 0.42
N VAL A 318 22.18 -3.00 0.86
CA VAL A 318 22.80 -2.76 2.18
C VAL A 318 21.92 -3.31 3.29
N MET A 319 20.60 -3.02 3.25
CA MET A 319 19.67 -3.57 4.25
C MET A 319 19.62 -5.10 4.21
N MET A 320 19.65 -5.73 3.02
CA MET A 320 19.71 -7.18 2.88
C MET A 320 21.01 -7.77 3.46
N VAL A 321 22.16 -7.13 3.24
CA VAL A 321 23.42 -7.54 3.85
C VAL A 321 23.32 -7.44 5.38
N VAL A 322 22.84 -6.32 5.92
CA VAL A 322 22.67 -6.15 7.37
C VAL A 322 21.76 -7.23 7.94
N VAL A 323 20.58 -7.47 7.36
CA VAL A 323 19.64 -8.50 7.82
C VAL A 323 20.27 -9.89 7.78
N ASN A 324 21.03 -10.23 6.73
CA ASN A 324 21.72 -11.52 6.64
C ASN A 324 22.86 -11.66 7.66
N LEU A 325 23.56 -10.59 8.02
CA LEU A 325 24.60 -10.62 9.07
C LEU A 325 24.00 -10.86 10.46
N ILE A 326 22.84 -10.22 10.76
CA ILE A 326 22.16 -10.34 12.04
C ILE A 326 20.99 -11.36 12.02
N LYS A 327 20.92 -12.23 11.01
CA LYS A 327 19.76 -13.12 10.83
C LYS A 327 19.50 -14.04 12.03
N ARG A 328 20.56 -14.50 12.73
CA ARG A 328 20.41 -15.41 13.88
C ARG A 328 19.56 -14.79 14.99
N PRO A 329 19.90 -13.64 15.58
CA PRO A 329 19.05 -13.02 16.60
C PRO A 329 17.69 -12.57 16.05
N VAL A 330 17.60 -12.13 14.79
CA VAL A 330 16.33 -11.71 14.20
C VAL A 330 15.36 -12.87 14.03
N ILE A 331 15.81 -14.01 13.52
CA ILE A 331 14.98 -15.22 13.39
C ILE A 331 14.58 -15.77 14.75
N GLY A 332 15.52 -15.74 15.73
CA GLY A 332 15.27 -16.22 17.09
C GLY A 332 14.17 -15.45 17.85
N ILE A 333 13.79 -14.25 17.40
CA ILE A 333 12.59 -13.53 17.92
C ILE A 333 11.30 -14.27 17.54
N PHE A 334 11.29 -15.00 16.41
CA PHE A 334 10.07 -15.60 15.84
C PHE A 334 9.97 -17.10 16.14
N THR A 335 11.09 -17.82 16.25
CA THR A 335 11.06 -19.28 16.38
C THR A 335 12.35 -19.86 16.97
N ASP A 336 12.17 -20.90 17.78
CA ASP A 336 13.24 -21.77 18.29
C ASP A 336 13.27 -23.11 17.55
N ILE A 337 12.35 -23.36 16.60
CA ILE A 337 12.24 -24.61 15.84
C ILE A 337 13.35 -24.67 14.79
N PRO A 338 14.30 -25.64 14.87
CA PRO A 338 15.49 -25.67 13.99
C PRO A 338 15.16 -25.73 12.51
N GLU A 339 14.12 -26.48 12.13
CA GLU A 339 13.68 -26.63 10.72
C GLU A 339 13.16 -25.32 10.17
N VAL A 340 12.33 -24.62 10.92
CA VAL A 340 11.79 -23.30 10.51
C VAL A 340 12.91 -22.28 10.42
N PHE A 341 13.83 -22.29 11.40
CA PHE A 341 15.03 -21.44 11.39
C PHE A 341 15.86 -21.64 10.14
N SER A 342 16.11 -22.89 9.76
CA SER A 342 16.86 -23.25 8.55
C SER A 342 16.19 -22.73 7.29
N PHE A 343 14.87 -22.92 7.16
CA PHE A 343 14.10 -22.38 6.04
C PHE A 343 14.19 -20.86 5.97
N VAL A 344 13.89 -20.14 7.05
CA VAL A 344 13.94 -18.66 7.07
C VAL A 344 15.36 -18.18 6.73
N SER A 345 16.40 -18.79 7.31
CA SER A 345 17.80 -18.44 7.04
C SER A 345 18.17 -18.59 5.55
N THR A 346 17.67 -19.64 4.90
CA THR A 346 17.85 -19.89 3.47
C THR A 346 17.08 -18.88 2.64
N LEU A 347 15.80 -18.65 2.96
CA LEU A 347 14.95 -17.70 2.23
C LEU A 347 15.48 -16.27 2.29
N LEU A 348 16.07 -15.83 3.42
CA LEU A 348 16.70 -14.52 3.53
C LEU A 348 17.88 -14.33 2.57
N ILE A 349 18.62 -15.39 2.26
CA ILE A 349 19.70 -15.32 1.24
C ILE A 349 19.08 -15.10 -0.14
N TYR A 350 18.10 -15.91 -0.53
CA TYR A 350 17.41 -15.78 -1.82
C TYR A 350 16.60 -14.46 -1.94
N SER A 351 16.22 -13.87 -0.82
CA SER A 351 15.53 -12.57 -0.79
C SER A 351 16.38 -11.43 -1.35
N ALA A 352 17.71 -11.55 -1.35
CA ALA A 352 18.56 -10.54 -2.01
C ALA A 352 18.28 -10.44 -3.51
N TYR A 353 18.01 -11.57 -4.18
CA TYR A 353 17.59 -11.59 -5.58
C TYR A 353 16.23 -10.92 -5.78
N ILE A 354 15.28 -11.19 -4.89
CA ILE A 354 13.94 -10.55 -4.93
C ILE A 354 14.07 -9.04 -4.76
N GLU A 355 14.81 -8.59 -3.74
CA GLU A 355 14.95 -7.16 -3.42
C GLU A 355 15.71 -6.39 -4.51
N PHE A 356 16.69 -7.03 -5.17
CA PHE A 356 17.33 -6.45 -6.36
C PHE A 356 16.31 -6.21 -7.47
N GLY A 357 15.53 -7.21 -7.85
CA GLY A 357 14.48 -7.10 -8.86
C GLY A 357 13.39 -6.09 -8.47
N ARG A 358 12.95 -6.14 -7.19
CA ARG A 358 11.93 -5.26 -6.66
C ARG A 358 12.36 -3.79 -6.69
N SER A 359 13.60 -3.48 -6.36
CA SER A 359 14.11 -2.11 -6.43
C SER A 359 14.07 -1.58 -7.86
N LEU A 360 14.42 -2.40 -8.87
CA LEU A 360 14.27 -2.06 -10.29
C LEU A 360 12.80 -1.81 -10.65
N ASN A 361 11.94 -2.76 -10.32
CA ASN A 361 10.53 -2.72 -10.64
C ASN A 361 9.83 -1.47 -10.07
N LEU A 362 9.94 -1.23 -8.76
CA LEU A 362 9.23 -0.14 -8.10
C LEU A 362 9.64 1.24 -8.60
N ILE A 363 10.92 1.46 -8.89
CA ILE A 363 11.40 2.76 -9.36
C ILE A 363 10.94 3.03 -10.79
N TYR A 364 11.09 2.09 -11.70
CA TYR A 364 10.69 2.32 -13.10
C TYR A 364 9.17 2.29 -13.28
N VAL A 365 8.44 1.45 -12.56
CA VAL A 365 6.96 1.51 -12.53
C VAL A 365 6.49 2.86 -11.98
N GLY A 366 7.09 3.34 -10.88
CA GLY A 366 6.80 4.66 -10.32
C GLY A 366 7.05 5.78 -11.34
N ALA A 367 8.21 5.75 -12.00
CA ALA A 367 8.57 6.73 -13.02
C ALA A 367 7.61 6.72 -14.23
N LEU A 368 7.28 5.54 -14.77
CA LEU A 368 6.36 5.37 -15.90
C LEU A 368 4.94 5.84 -15.54
N LYS A 369 4.42 5.43 -14.38
CA LYS A 369 3.10 5.87 -13.90
C LYS A 369 3.07 7.39 -13.69
N GLY A 370 4.11 7.96 -13.06
CA GLY A 370 4.25 9.41 -12.91
C GLY A 370 4.29 10.14 -14.25
N ALA A 371 4.92 9.57 -15.25
CA ALA A 371 4.95 10.12 -16.61
C ALA A 371 3.62 9.96 -17.39
N GLY A 372 2.63 9.25 -16.84
CA GLY A 372 1.33 9.00 -17.46
C GLY A 372 1.25 7.70 -18.27
N ASP A 373 2.36 6.99 -18.46
CA ASP A 373 2.39 5.66 -19.10
C ASP A 373 1.99 4.58 -18.09
N VAL A 374 0.69 4.52 -17.79
CA VAL A 374 0.14 3.63 -16.74
C VAL A 374 -0.23 2.26 -17.30
N ARG A 375 -0.77 2.22 -18.53
CA ARG A 375 -1.31 1.00 -19.11
C ARG A 375 -0.26 -0.08 -19.33
N PHE A 376 0.92 0.30 -19.82
CA PHE A 376 1.99 -0.65 -20.13
C PHE A 376 2.51 -1.36 -18.86
N PRO A 377 2.93 -0.65 -17.78
CA PRO A 377 3.34 -1.30 -16.53
C PRO A 377 2.28 -2.20 -15.94
N VAL A 378 1.01 -1.77 -15.97
CA VAL A 378 -0.11 -2.54 -15.41
C VAL A 378 -0.36 -3.84 -16.18
N LEU A 379 -0.48 -3.78 -17.51
CA LEU A 379 -0.75 -4.97 -18.32
C LEU A 379 0.40 -5.97 -18.24
N TYR A 380 1.64 -5.48 -18.33
CA TYR A 380 2.80 -6.34 -18.16
C TYR A 380 2.91 -6.89 -16.73
N GLY A 381 2.60 -6.08 -15.72
CA GLY A 381 2.59 -6.52 -14.31
C GLY A 381 1.59 -7.64 -14.05
N ILE A 382 0.37 -7.55 -14.58
CA ILE A 382 -0.63 -8.62 -14.49
C ILE A 382 -0.13 -9.88 -15.20
N PHE A 383 0.36 -9.75 -16.42
CA PHE A 383 0.94 -10.88 -17.17
C PHE A 383 2.08 -11.54 -16.41
N SER A 384 3.03 -10.77 -15.91
CA SER A 384 4.21 -11.24 -15.18
C SER A 384 3.84 -11.95 -13.87
N ASN A 385 2.88 -11.39 -13.10
CA ASN A 385 2.38 -12.01 -11.87
C ASN A 385 1.88 -13.45 -12.09
N TRP A 386 1.13 -13.68 -13.15
CA TRP A 386 0.60 -15.01 -13.41
C TRP A 386 1.60 -15.96 -14.07
N THR A 387 2.45 -15.44 -14.95
CA THR A 387 3.42 -16.26 -15.71
C THR A 387 4.66 -16.58 -14.89
N PHE A 388 5.34 -15.56 -14.36
CA PHE A 388 6.61 -15.77 -13.67
C PHE A 388 6.42 -16.03 -12.17
N MET A 389 5.56 -15.24 -11.51
CA MET A 389 5.37 -15.40 -10.07
C MET A 389 4.56 -16.66 -9.75
N VAL A 390 3.35 -16.85 -10.32
CA VAL A 390 2.49 -17.99 -9.97
C VAL A 390 2.92 -19.26 -10.68
N LEU A 391 2.94 -19.27 -12.02
CA LEU A 391 3.29 -20.46 -12.80
C LEU A 391 4.77 -20.84 -12.61
N GLY A 392 5.68 -19.85 -12.59
CA GLY A 392 7.10 -20.10 -12.31
C GLY A 392 7.33 -20.71 -10.93
N SER A 393 6.66 -20.19 -9.89
CA SER A 393 6.71 -20.77 -8.54
C SER A 393 6.15 -22.19 -8.49
N TYR A 394 5.06 -22.48 -9.19
CA TYR A 394 4.51 -23.82 -9.31
C TYR A 394 5.50 -24.79 -9.94
N ILE A 395 6.11 -24.40 -11.06
CA ILE A 395 7.07 -25.23 -11.79
C ILE A 395 8.32 -25.49 -10.95
N LEU A 396 8.94 -24.44 -10.41
CA LEU A 396 10.17 -24.53 -9.63
C LEU A 396 9.94 -25.16 -8.26
N GLY A 397 8.90 -24.72 -7.55
CA GLY A 397 8.63 -25.14 -6.18
C GLY A 397 8.06 -26.56 -6.09
N ILE A 398 7.08 -26.90 -6.94
CA ILE A 398 6.33 -28.15 -6.86
C ILE A 398 6.84 -29.16 -7.90
N LYS A 399 6.88 -28.81 -9.18
CA LYS A 399 7.24 -29.78 -10.25
C LYS A 399 8.70 -30.19 -10.20
N PHE A 400 9.62 -29.25 -9.98
CA PHE A 400 11.05 -29.53 -9.81
C PHE A 400 11.46 -29.88 -8.38
N GLY A 401 10.51 -29.81 -7.41
CA GLY A 401 10.76 -30.23 -6.04
C GLY A 401 11.69 -29.32 -5.23
N LEU A 402 11.94 -28.07 -5.68
CA LEU A 402 12.80 -27.13 -4.98
C LEU A 402 12.12 -26.55 -3.70
N GLY A 403 10.87 -26.90 -3.42
CA GLY A 403 10.14 -26.43 -2.24
C GLY A 403 10.11 -24.91 -2.15
N LEU A 404 10.27 -24.37 -0.94
CA LEU A 404 10.22 -22.92 -0.68
C LEU A 404 11.22 -22.11 -1.51
N VAL A 405 12.41 -22.63 -1.77
CA VAL A 405 13.41 -21.96 -2.61
C VAL A 405 12.88 -21.74 -4.02
N GLY A 406 12.18 -22.72 -4.59
CA GLY A 406 11.56 -22.61 -5.91
C GLY A 406 10.50 -21.50 -5.97
N PHE A 407 9.69 -21.32 -4.91
CA PHE A 407 8.75 -20.20 -4.80
C PHE A 407 9.46 -18.85 -4.76
N TRP A 408 10.55 -18.73 -3.99
CA TRP A 408 11.37 -17.52 -3.92
C TRP A 408 12.01 -17.16 -5.26
N LEU A 409 12.51 -18.16 -5.99
CA LEU A 409 13.05 -17.96 -7.34
C LEU A 409 11.96 -17.49 -8.32
N GLY A 410 10.76 -18.05 -8.25
CA GLY A 410 9.62 -17.60 -9.06
C GLY A 410 9.24 -16.14 -8.79
N ILE A 411 9.14 -15.75 -7.51
CA ILE A 411 8.87 -14.36 -7.09
C ILE A 411 10.00 -13.42 -7.56
N GLY A 412 11.27 -13.82 -7.36
CA GLY A 412 12.43 -13.03 -7.77
C GLY A 412 12.53 -12.86 -9.29
N THR A 413 12.15 -13.90 -10.05
CA THR A 413 12.09 -13.83 -11.51
C THR A 413 11.01 -12.86 -11.99
N ASP A 414 9.83 -12.86 -11.36
CA ASP A 414 8.77 -11.87 -11.64
C ASP A 414 9.26 -10.44 -11.40
N GLU A 415 9.80 -10.16 -10.23
CA GLU A 415 10.27 -8.81 -9.87
C GLU A 415 11.40 -8.34 -10.80
N THR A 416 12.33 -9.23 -11.13
CA THR A 416 13.49 -8.92 -11.99
C THR A 416 13.08 -8.71 -13.44
N THR A 417 12.24 -9.58 -14.00
CA THR A 417 11.77 -9.46 -15.40
C THR A 417 10.91 -8.20 -15.55
N ARG A 418 10.03 -7.91 -14.59
CA ARG A 418 9.29 -6.64 -14.57
C ARG A 418 10.24 -5.44 -14.52
N GLY A 419 11.20 -5.46 -13.60
CA GLY A 419 12.19 -4.40 -13.49
C GLY A 419 12.94 -4.15 -14.80
N ILE A 420 13.43 -5.20 -15.45
CA ILE A 420 14.14 -5.11 -16.73
C ILE A 420 13.24 -4.56 -17.85
N VAL A 421 12.01 -5.06 -17.99
CA VAL A 421 11.08 -4.62 -19.03
C VAL A 421 10.68 -3.15 -18.81
N MET A 422 10.46 -2.73 -17.56
CA MET A 422 10.17 -1.33 -17.24
C MET A 422 11.38 -0.42 -17.49
N LEU A 423 12.60 -0.88 -17.21
CA LEU A 423 13.84 -0.19 -17.58
C LEU A 423 13.95 -0.02 -19.09
N LEU A 424 13.71 -1.06 -19.88
CA LEU A 424 13.73 -1.00 -21.34
C LEU A 424 12.66 -0.03 -21.88
N ARG A 425 11.45 -0.06 -21.28
CA ARG A 425 10.38 0.89 -21.60
C ARG A 425 10.80 2.32 -21.30
N TRP A 426 11.47 2.56 -20.16
CA TRP A 426 12.00 3.87 -19.78
C TRP A 426 13.08 4.33 -20.76
N LYS A 427 14.05 3.46 -21.09
CA LYS A 427 15.12 3.74 -22.05
C LYS A 427 14.60 4.07 -23.45
N SER A 428 13.51 3.43 -23.90
CA SER A 428 12.90 3.68 -25.22
C SER A 428 12.25 5.06 -25.34
N ARG A 429 12.11 5.81 -24.26
CA ARG A 429 11.45 7.13 -24.19
C ARG A 429 10.00 7.15 -24.69
N ARG A 430 9.38 6.00 -24.96
CA ARG A 430 7.99 5.92 -25.45
C ARG A 430 6.97 6.49 -24.47
N TRP A 431 7.31 6.54 -23.17
CA TRP A 431 6.51 7.15 -22.12
C TRP A 431 6.23 8.65 -22.34
N GLN A 432 7.11 9.37 -23.06
CA GLN A 432 6.92 10.80 -23.35
C GLN A 432 5.63 11.10 -24.14
N LYS A 433 5.12 10.12 -24.92
CA LYS A 433 3.86 10.24 -25.68
C LYS A 433 2.61 10.12 -24.80
N HIS A 434 2.77 9.71 -23.53
CA HIS A 434 1.67 9.43 -22.61
C HIS A 434 1.45 10.53 -21.56
N ALA A 435 2.21 11.63 -21.63
CA ALA A 435 2.00 12.77 -20.75
C ALA A 435 0.52 13.20 -20.76
N LEU A 436 -0.02 13.44 -19.57
CA LEU A 436 -1.44 13.82 -19.38
C LEU A 436 -1.67 15.29 -19.73
N VAL A 437 -0.60 16.07 -19.68
CA VAL A 437 -0.59 17.49 -20.10
C VAL A 437 0.09 17.55 -21.46
N LYS A 438 -0.65 18.05 -22.44
CA LYS A 438 -0.13 18.29 -23.77
C LYS A 438 0.47 19.68 -23.90
#